data_2cd61c5414341169208aa28a66b873f4
#
_entry.id   2cd61c5414341169208aa28a66b873f4
#
_cell.length_a   1.000
_cell.length_b   1.000
_cell.length_c   1.000
_cell.angle_alpha   90.00
_cell.angle_beta   90.00
_cell.angle_gamma   90.00
#
_symmetry.space_group_name_H-M   'P 1'
#
loop_
_entity.id
_entity.type
_entity.pdbx_description
1 polymer ?
#
loop_
_entity_poly.entity_id
_entity_poly.type
_entity_poly.pdbx_seq_one_letter_code
_entity_poly.pdbx_strand_id
1 'polypeptide(L)'
;MTPATLAALHARCFQTPRPWSEAEFETLLADPLVFLLVEGDAGLLLGRAVAGEAELLTIAVAPEARQRGLGRRLVSRFLYQARLRGSDRAFLEVAEDNLAARTLYARAGFSPAGRRRGYYRNSAGDAVDALVLRRMLVDAADHGST
;
A
#
# COMPACT_ATOMS: atom_id res chain seq x y z
N MET A 1 1.69 17.45 -1.30
CA MET A 1 1.86 16.98 -2.70
C MET A 1 0.55 17.11 -3.44
N THR A 2 0.61 17.52 -4.68
CA THR A 2 -0.55 17.63 -5.58
C THR A 2 -0.78 16.30 -6.31
N PRO A 3 -1.96 16.06 -6.90
CA PRO A 3 -2.17 14.88 -7.74
C PRO A 3 -1.11 14.73 -8.84
N ALA A 4 -0.66 15.84 -9.44
CA ALA A 4 0.38 15.80 -10.46
C ALA A 4 1.72 15.31 -9.90
N THR A 5 2.14 15.79 -8.72
CA THR A 5 3.39 15.37 -8.10
C THR A 5 3.31 13.94 -7.59
N LEU A 6 2.15 13.52 -7.10
CA LEU A 6 1.93 12.13 -6.70
C LEU A 6 2.04 11.18 -7.91
N ALA A 7 1.41 11.54 -9.02
CA ALA A 7 1.48 10.76 -10.26
C ALA A 7 2.93 10.68 -10.78
N ALA A 8 3.67 11.79 -10.73
CA ALA A 8 5.06 11.83 -11.16
C ALA A 8 5.95 10.90 -10.32
N LEU A 9 5.79 10.92 -9.00
CA LEU A 9 6.53 10.02 -8.12
C LEU A 9 6.14 8.56 -8.38
N HIS A 10 4.86 8.29 -8.52
CA HIS A 10 4.34 6.94 -8.75
C HIS A 10 4.91 6.36 -10.05
N ALA A 11 4.97 7.17 -11.11
CA ALA A 11 5.52 6.75 -12.41
C ALA A 11 6.99 6.35 -12.33
N ARG A 12 7.75 6.90 -11.39
CA ARG A 12 9.15 6.54 -11.18
C ARG A 12 9.32 5.22 -10.46
N CYS A 13 8.26 4.70 -9.83
CA CYS A 13 8.33 3.54 -8.94
C CYS A 13 7.66 2.31 -9.53
N PHE A 14 6.76 2.45 -10.49
CA PHE A 14 5.93 1.34 -10.95
C PHE A 14 6.08 1.06 -12.44
N GLN A 15 6.18 -0.22 -12.77
CA GLN A 15 6.01 -0.77 -14.10
C GLN A 15 4.90 -1.84 -14.05
N THR A 16 4.87 -2.64 -13.00
CA THR A 16 3.84 -3.66 -12.74
C THR A 16 3.34 -3.50 -11.31
N PRO A 17 2.08 -3.11 -11.09
CA PRO A 17 1.13 -2.63 -12.10
C PRO A 17 1.55 -1.32 -12.75
N ARG A 18 0.82 -0.88 -13.77
CA ARG A 18 1.11 0.41 -14.41
C ARG A 18 1.01 1.57 -13.40
N PRO A 19 1.78 2.65 -13.61
CA PRO A 19 1.63 3.83 -12.76
C PRO A 19 0.22 4.42 -12.84
N TRP A 20 -0.21 5.01 -11.73
CA TRP A 20 -1.49 5.72 -11.67
C TRP A 20 -1.35 7.12 -12.27
N SER A 21 -2.39 7.55 -12.98
CA SER A 21 -2.44 8.88 -13.58
C SER A 21 -2.81 9.94 -12.55
N GLU A 22 -2.60 11.21 -12.93
CA GLU A 22 -3.05 12.35 -12.13
C GLU A 22 -4.56 12.28 -11.87
N ALA A 23 -5.36 11.95 -12.89
CA ALA A 23 -6.81 11.84 -12.75
C ALA A 23 -7.22 10.76 -11.77
N GLU A 24 -6.50 9.63 -11.74
CA GLU A 24 -6.76 8.56 -10.77
C GLU A 24 -6.47 9.03 -9.34
N PHE A 25 -5.38 9.77 -9.13
CA PHE A 25 -5.09 10.36 -7.82
C PHE A 25 -6.16 11.37 -7.41
N GLU A 26 -6.61 12.23 -8.33
CA GLU A 26 -7.68 13.18 -8.03
C GLU A 26 -8.95 12.47 -7.57
N THR A 27 -9.36 11.42 -8.28
CA THR A 27 -10.56 10.65 -7.94
C THR A 27 -10.45 10.01 -6.57
N LEU A 28 -9.31 9.39 -6.28
CA LEU A 28 -9.10 8.74 -4.99
C LEU A 28 -9.05 9.74 -3.84
N LEU A 29 -8.37 10.87 -4.03
CA LEU A 29 -8.27 11.89 -2.97
C LEU A 29 -9.60 12.59 -2.70
N ALA A 30 -10.54 12.54 -3.62
CA ALA A 30 -11.89 13.06 -3.42
C ALA A 30 -12.76 12.12 -2.58
N ASP A 31 -12.37 10.85 -2.43
CA ASP A 31 -13.10 9.88 -1.62
C ASP A 31 -12.80 10.12 -0.14
N PRO A 32 -13.82 10.41 0.71
CA PRO A 32 -13.59 10.70 2.13
C PRO A 32 -13.07 9.51 2.92
N LEU A 33 -13.16 8.29 2.39
CA LEU A 33 -12.66 7.07 3.04
C LEU A 33 -11.17 6.84 2.73
N VAL A 34 -10.62 7.57 1.78
CA VAL A 34 -9.20 7.48 1.39
C VAL A 34 -8.39 8.48 2.20
N PHE A 35 -7.21 8.06 2.63
CA PHE A 35 -6.27 8.95 3.32
C PHE A 35 -4.88 8.85 2.67
N LEU A 36 -4.21 9.99 2.64
CA LEU A 36 -2.88 10.13 2.05
C LEU A 36 -1.85 10.35 3.16
N LEU A 37 -0.76 9.57 3.10
CA LEU A 37 0.40 9.76 3.95
C LEU A 37 1.58 10.10 3.06
N VAL A 38 2.39 11.09 3.47
CA VAL A 38 3.57 11.50 2.70
C VAL A 38 4.78 11.61 3.63
N GLU A 39 5.96 11.36 3.07
CA GLU A 39 7.25 11.59 3.71
C GLU A 39 8.01 12.59 2.83
N GLY A 40 7.82 13.88 3.12
CA GLY A 40 8.36 14.95 2.29
C GLY A 40 7.92 14.80 0.84
N ASP A 41 8.87 14.95 -0.08
CA ASP A 41 8.65 14.74 -1.52
C ASP A 41 9.10 13.33 -1.96
N ALA A 42 9.55 12.51 -1.03
CA ALA A 42 10.24 11.26 -1.34
C ALA A 42 9.36 10.02 -1.21
N GLY A 43 8.22 10.12 -0.55
CA GLY A 43 7.37 8.95 -0.35
C GLY A 43 5.90 9.31 -0.22
N LEU A 44 5.05 8.38 -0.67
CA LEU A 44 3.60 8.48 -0.53
C LEU A 44 3.00 7.13 -0.22
N LEU A 45 1.85 7.15 0.45
CA LEU A 45 1.01 5.97 0.65
C LEU A 45 -0.44 6.42 0.63
N LEU A 46 -1.28 5.71 -0.12
CA LEU A 46 -2.72 5.87 -0.02
C LEU A 46 -3.35 4.65 0.63
N GLY A 47 -4.23 4.90 1.59
CA GLY A 47 -5.03 3.88 2.23
C GLY A 47 -6.50 4.22 2.14
N ARG A 48 -7.35 3.21 2.31
CA ARG A 48 -8.80 3.37 2.39
C ARG A 48 -9.31 2.51 3.53
N ALA A 49 -10.13 3.10 4.41
CA ALA A 49 -10.71 2.39 5.55
C ALA A 49 -12.23 2.43 5.46
N VAL A 50 -12.85 1.26 5.41
CA VAL A 50 -14.30 1.11 5.33
C VAL A 50 -14.74 -0.21 5.95
N ALA A 51 -15.81 -0.18 6.74
CA ALA A 51 -16.45 -1.37 7.29
C ALA A 51 -15.50 -2.30 8.06
N GLY A 52 -14.60 -1.73 8.85
CA GLY A 52 -13.67 -2.50 9.68
C GLY A 52 -12.45 -3.03 8.95
N GLU A 53 -12.28 -2.68 7.68
CA GLU A 53 -11.13 -3.10 6.88
C GLU A 53 -10.38 -1.88 6.37
N ALA A 54 -9.05 -1.97 6.37
CA ALA A 54 -8.19 -0.96 5.74
C ALA A 54 -7.41 -1.60 4.60
N GLU A 55 -7.47 -0.95 3.45
CA GLU A 55 -6.71 -1.38 2.28
C GLU A 55 -5.55 -0.43 2.04
N LEU A 56 -4.34 -0.97 1.90
CA LEU A 56 -3.20 -0.21 1.42
C LEU A 56 -3.29 -0.21 -0.11
N LEU A 57 -3.69 0.93 -0.68
CA LEU A 57 -3.96 1.02 -2.12
C LEU A 57 -2.68 1.10 -2.93
N THR A 58 -1.73 1.90 -2.48
CA THR A 58 -0.41 2.01 -3.12
C THR A 58 0.59 2.64 -2.16
N ILE A 59 1.86 2.35 -2.40
CA ILE A 59 3.00 2.98 -1.72
C ILE A 59 4.11 3.20 -2.74
N ALA A 60 4.76 4.35 -2.67
CA ALA A 60 5.88 4.67 -3.55
C ALA A 60 6.93 5.44 -2.77
N VAL A 61 8.19 5.01 -2.90
CA VAL A 61 9.34 5.72 -2.33
C VAL A 61 10.31 6.00 -3.46
N ALA A 62 10.70 7.26 -3.62
CA ALA A 62 11.62 7.68 -4.67
C ALA A 62 12.88 6.80 -4.66
N PRO A 63 13.37 6.38 -5.84
CA PRO A 63 14.51 5.47 -5.89
C PRO A 63 15.73 5.97 -5.09
N GLU A 64 16.03 7.26 -5.15
CA GLU A 64 17.16 7.87 -4.44
C GLU A 64 16.96 7.94 -2.92
N ALA A 65 15.74 7.75 -2.44
CA ALA A 65 15.40 7.80 -1.01
C ALA A 65 15.18 6.42 -0.40
N ARG A 66 15.36 5.36 -1.18
CA ARG A 66 15.18 3.98 -0.69
C ARG A 66 16.28 3.60 0.30
N GLN A 67 16.01 2.58 1.11
CA GLN A 67 16.89 2.08 2.15
C GLN A 67 17.14 3.08 3.30
N ARG A 68 16.26 4.07 3.45
CA ARG A 68 16.27 5.02 4.57
C ARG A 68 15.14 4.76 5.55
N GLY A 69 14.43 3.64 5.40
CA GLY A 69 13.32 3.28 6.27
C GLY A 69 12.02 4.02 5.99
N LEU A 70 11.90 4.75 4.86
CA LEU A 70 10.70 5.50 4.55
C LEU A 70 9.49 4.59 4.27
N GLY A 71 9.71 3.50 3.54
CA GLY A 71 8.64 2.52 3.28
C GLY A 71 8.10 1.93 4.56
N ARG A 72 8.99 1.52 5.47
CA ARG A 72 8.60 0.98 6.77
C ARG A 72 7.84 2.01 7.60
N ARG A 73 8.29 3.26 7.59
CA ARG A 73 7.61 4.34 8.31
C ARG A 73 6.22 4.58 7.76
N LEU A 74 6.08 4.61 6.43
CA LEU A 74 4.78 4.78 5.79
C LEU A 74 3.82 3.65 6.14
N VAL A 75 4.29 2.39 6.11
CA VAL A 75 3.45 1.24 6.47
C VAL A 75 3.05 1.32 7.96
N SER A 76 3.96 1.68 8.86
CA SER A 76 3.64 1.86 10.28
C SER A 76 2.58 2.94 10.49
N ARG A 77 2.70 4.06 9.78
CA ARG A 77 1.72 5.15 9.84
C ARG A 77 0.37 4.70 9.27
N PHE A 78 0.38 3.90 8.20
CA PHE A 78 -0.84 3.33 7.64
C PHE A 78 -1.56 2.46 8.67
N LEU A 79 -0.85 1.57 9.34
CA LEU A 79 -1.45 0.69 10.35
C LEU A 79 -2.02 1.49 11.53
N TYR A 80 -1.33 2.54 11.94
CA TYR A 80 -1.81 3.44 12.98
C TYR A 80 -3.11 4.14 12.56
N GLN A 81 -3.14 4.71 11.34
CA GLN A 81 -4.34 5.35 10.82
C GLN A 81 -5.50 4.37 10.66
N ALA A 82 -5.20 3.17 10.22
CA ALA A 82 -6.23 2.12 10.10
C ALA A 82 -6.91 1.85 11.44
N ARG A 83 -6.12 1.73 12.51
CA ARG A 83 -6.66 1.54 13.86
C ARG A 83 -7.48 2.72 14.33
N LEU A 84 -7.01 3.95 14.10
CA LEU A 84 -7.75 5.16 14.45
C LEU A 84 -9.11 5.24 13.76
N ARG A 85 -9.20 4.68 12.57
CA ARG A 85 -10.43 4.67 11.77
C ARG A 85 -11.33 3.46 12.05
N GLY A 86 -10.98 2.68 13.08
CA GLY A 86 -11.80 1.55 13.52
C GLY A 86 -11.61 0.27 12.75
N SER A 87 -10.55 0.15 11.94
CA SER A 87 -10.26 -1.08 11.22
C SER A 87 -9.67 -2.12 12.16
N ASP A 88 -10.10 -3.36 12.03
CA ASP A 88 -9.57 -4.49 12.78
C ASP A 88 -8.67 -5.39 11.94
N ARG A 89 -8.61 -5.15 10.64
CA ARG A 89 -7.72 -5.86 9.71
C ARG A 89 -7.31 -4.96 8.55
N ALA A 90 -6.15 -5.26 8.00
CA ALA A 90 -5.61 -4.55 6.84
C ALA A 90 -5.24 -5.57 5.77
N PHE A 91 -5.33 -5.16 4.50
CA PHE A 91 -4.96 -6.01 3.38
C PHE A 91 -4.39 -5.17 2.24
N LEU A 92 -3.72 -5.85 1.32
CA LEU A 92 -3.14 -5.23 0.13
C LEU A 92 -2.95 -6.29 -0.97
N GLU A 93 -2.72 -5.81 -2.18
CA GLU A 93 -2.29 -6.65 -3.28
C GLU A 93 -0.89 -6.21 -3.72
N VAL A 94 -0.03 -7.18 -4.04
CA VAL A 94 1.33 -6.93 -4.49
C VAL A 94 1.67 -7.89 -5.62
N ALA A 95 2.40 -7.40 -6.62
CA ALA A 95 2.88 -8.27 -7.69
C ALA A 95 3.87 -9.30 -7.12
N GLU A 96 3.72 -10.55 -7.55
CA GLU A 96 4.53 -11.66 -7.03
C GLU A 96 6.02 -11.42 -7.22
N ASP A 97 6.42 -10.77 -8.30
CA ASP A 97 7.82 -10.49 -8.62
C ASP A 97 8.39 -9.26 -7.91
N ASN A 98 7.59 -8.53 -7.16
CA ASN A 98 8.06 -7.39 -6.38
C ASN A 98 8.60 -7.86 -5.02
N LEU A 99 9.81 -8.39 -5.03
CA LEU A 99 10.41 -9.00 -3.83
C LEU A 99 10.69 -7.97 -2.74
N ALA A 100 11.07 -6.75 -3.10
CA ALA A 100 11.33 -5.68 -2.12
C ALA A 100 10.06 -5.32 -1.34
N ALA A 101 8.94 -5.16 -2.04
CA ALA A 101 7.66 -4.86 -1.39
C ALA A 101 7.19 -6.04 -0.54
N ARG A 102 7.31 -7.25 -1.05
CA ARG A 102 6.93 -8.45 -0.29
C ARG A 102 7.71 -8.56 1.03
N THR A 103 9.01 -8.26 1.00
CA THR A 103 9.85 -8.25 2.21
C THR A 103 9.38 -7.17 3.18
N LEU A 104 9.11 -5.97 2.67
CA LEU A 104 8.61 -4.86 3.48
C LEU A 104 7.34 -5.24 4.22
N TYR A 105 6.37 -5.82 3.50
CA TYR A 105 5.08 -6.19 4.10
C TYR A 105 5.20 -7.36 5.07
N ALA A 106 6.02 -8.37 4.75
CA ALA A 106 6.25 -9.49 5.66
C ALA A 106 6.83 -9.01 6.99
N ARG A 107 7.78 -8.08 6.94
CA ARG A 107 8.37 -7.49 8.14
C ARG A 107 7.38 -6.65 8.93
N ALA A 108 6.36 -6.11 8.27
CA ALA A 108 5.30 -5.36 8.91
C ALA A 108 4.17 -6.26 9.45
N GLY A 109 4.33 -7.57 9.37
CA GLY A 109 3.39 -8.53 9.95
C GLY A 109 2.28 -9.00 9.01
N PHE A 110 2.36 -8.68 7.72
CA PHE A 110 1.41 -9.20 6.73
C PHE A 110 1.75 -10.64 6.37
N SER A 111 0.72 -11.44 6.12
CA SER A 111 0.86 -12.83 5.70
C SER A 111 -0.01 -13.12 4.49
N PRO A 112 0.35 -14.16 3.71
CA PRO A 112 -0.43 -14.52 2.51
C PRO A 112 -1.87 -14.88 2.85
N ALA A 113 -2.81 -14.34 2.07
CA ALA A 113 -4.23 -14.60 2.20
C ALA A 113 -4.88 -15.06 0.90
N GLY A 114 -4.24 -14.85 -0.24
CA GLY A 114 -4.78 -15.27 -1.52
C GLY A 114 -3.87 -14.93 -2.68
N ARG A 115 -4.30 -15.32 -3.86
CA ARG A 115 -3.54 -15.12 -5.10
C ARG A 115 -4.53 -14.91 -6.24
N ARG A 116 -4.25 -13.94 -7.11
CA ARG A 116 -4.97 -13.72 -8.36
C ARG A 116 -4.02 -14.05 -9.50
N ARG A 117 -4.23 -15.16 -10.16
CA ARG A 117 -3.33 -15.65 -11.21
C ARG A 117 -3.38 -14.76 -12.44
N GLY A 118 -2.20 -14.37 -12.95
CA GLY A 118 -2.06 -13.59 -14.16
C GLY A 118 -2.74 -12.23 -14.15
N TYR A 119 -2.92 -11.65 -12.96
CA TYR A 119 -3.69 -10.42 -12.78
C TYR A 119 -2.99 -9.20 -13.36
N TYR A 120 -1.65 -9.17 -13.30
CA TYR A 120 -0.84 -8.08 -13.85
C TYR A 120 -0.14 -8.52 -15.12
N ARG A 121 0.31 -7.54 -15.91
CA ARG A 121 1.25 -7.75 -17.02
C ARG A 121 2.51 -6.94 -16.74
N ASN A 122 3.69 -7.57 -16.93
CA ASN A 122 4.94 -6.86 -16.80
C ASN A 122 5.28 -6.12 -18.10
N SER A 123 6.42 -5.42 -18.14
CA SER A 123 6.83 -4.64 -19.32
C SER A 123 7.10 -5.51 -20.55
N ALA A 124 7.40 -6.80 -20.35
CA ALA A 124 7.59 -7.76 -21.44
C ALA A 124 6.25 -8.39 -21.92
N GLY A 125 5.12 -8.04 -21.28
CA GLY A 125 3.82 -8.58 -21.63
C GLY A 125 3.49 -9.92 -20.97
N ASP A 126 4.37 -10.42 -20.09
CA ASP A 126 4.15 -11.69 -19.40
C ASP A 126 3.16 -11.51 -18.25
N ALA A 127 2.38 -12.55 -17.98
CA ALA A 127 1.44 -12.56 -16.86
C ALA A 127 2.19 -12.67 -15.53
N VAL A 128 1.81 -11.84 -14.56
CA VAL A 128 2.36 -11.84 -13.21
C VAL A 128 1.19 -11.96 -12.23
N ASP A 129 1.32 -12.87 -11.27
CA ASP A 129 0.27 -13.04 -10.25
C ASP A 129 0.25 -11.87 -9.28
N ALA A 130 -0.93 -11.55 -8.77
CA ALA A 130 -1.10 -10.66 -7.63
C ALA A 130 -1.23 -11.51 -6.37
N LEU A 131 -0.44 -11.18 -5.35
CA LEU A 131 -0.56 -11.80 -4.03
C LEU A 131 -1.43 -10.90 -3.15
N VAL A 132 -2.42 -11.47 -2.49
CA VAL A 132 -3.21 -10.78 -1.48
C VAL A 132 -2.59 -11.07 -0.13
N LEU A 133 -2.20 -10.02 0.59
CA LEU A 133 -1.62 -10.12 1.92
C LEU A 133 -2.56 -9.49 2.93
N ARG A 134 -2.58 -10.03 4.15
CA ARG A 134 -3.46 -9.55 5.21
C ARG A 134 -2.72 -9.50 6.54
N ARG A 135 -3.13 -8.54 7.37
CA ARG A 135 -2.68 -8.43 8.76
C ARG A 135 -3.86 -8.10 9.66
N MET A 136 -3.99 -8.84 10.76
CA MET A 136 -4.93 -8.48 11.81
C MET A 136 -4.35 -7.31 12.61
N LEU A 137 -5.20 -6.35 12.97
CA LEU A 137 -4.80 -5.14 13.69
C LEU A 137 -5.12 -5.23 15.19
N VAL A 138 -5.95 -6.21 15.56
CA VAL A 138 -6.31 -6.50 16.95
C VAL A 138 -5.96 -7.95 17.21
N ASP A 139 -5.15 -8.24 18.21
CA ASP A 139 -4.77 -9.60 18.55
C ASP A 139 -5.57 -10.13 19.76
N ALA A 140 -5.34 -11.39 20.12
CA ALA A 140 -6.05 -12.04 21.22
C ALA A 140 -5.79 -11.35 22.56
N ALA A 141 -4.61 -10.77 22.78
CA ALA A 141 -4.29 -10.05 24.00
C ALA A 141 -5.07 -8.76 24.11
N ASP A 142 -5.27 -8.04 22.99
CA ASP A 142 -6.08 -6.85 22.95
C ASP A 142 -7.54 -7.17 23.29
N HIS A 143 -8.07 -8.27 22.77
CA HIS A 143 -9.42 -8.73 23.10
C HIS A 143 -9.54 -9.07 24.60
N GLY A 144 -8.53 -9.72 25.16
CA GLY A 144 -8.53 -10.10 26.56
C GLY A 144 -8.44 -8.92 27.51
N SER A 145 -7.96 -7.77 27.08
CA SER A 145 -7.79 -6.59 27.91
C SER A 145 -9.07 -5.74 28.00
N THR A 146 -10.05 -6.05 27.20
CA THR A 146 -11.31 -5.33 27.22
C THR A 146 -12.40 -6.11 27.90
#